data_0974ea9579fd207d90f0a9cc838e7cce
#
_entry.id   0974ea9579fd207d90f0a9cc838e7cce
#
_cell.length_a   1.000
_cell.length_b   1.000
_cell.length_c   1.000
_cell.angle_alpha   90.00
_cell.angle_beta   90.00
_cell.angle_gamma   90.00
#
_symmetry.space_group_name_H-M   'P 1'
#
loop_
_entity.id
_entity.type
_entity.pdbx_description
1 polymer ?
#
loop_
_entity_poly.entity_id
_entity_poly.type
_entity_poly.pdbx_seq_one_letter_code
_entity_poly.pdbx_strand_id
1 'polypeptide(L)'
;HKLNDGIESIIDDKATRTFMGSAYPGPGLFSKFYDGDHEAMVEVVRDTVGRHDTFNLACTSKYYEDLGYMGHINCTDNFNKGLEKYDISARKSWSAINLFFNTAIDANNVATFDEPWSRPGDYVLFRALKDLTCVSSACPCDVDAANGWNPTDIFVRTYGKNNKYSKAIAFRMKTDSEPKLTQETGFHEKTSELTRNFVEYKGFWLANNFTNSGTIKEYNACRESAIATDLSPLRKFEILGPDAENLMQYTLTRNVKKLSVGQVVYTAMCYENGCMLDDGTLFKFGQDNFRWIGGDEYSGEWLKEQARKKNYKVWIKSATDHIHNIAVQGPNSRKILEKFVWTAPIQPSITELGWFRFNIARIEHETGTPIVISRTGYTGELGYEIWCHPKDANEVWDKVWEAGKEFNITPLGLEALDMVRIEAGLIFYGYEFDDQTDPFEAGIGFTVPLKTKEDDFIGKEELIKRKANPQKKLVGLELVGHEPAIHGDCVHVGRAQIGVITSGMLSPKLGKNIALCRMNIKYSELGTDVEIGKLDGHQKRIGAKVVSFPFYDPTKSKVRA
;
A
#
# COMPACT_ATOMS: atom_id res chain seq x y z
N HIS A 1 -10.97 28.31 -18.86
CA HIS A 1 -10.85 28.73 -18.36
C HIS A 1 -10.63 28.76 -17.67
N LYS A 2 -10.48 28.50 -18.12
CA LYS A 2 -10.36 28.94 -17.57
C LYS A 2 -10.13 28.76 -17.05
N LEU A 3 -10.49 28.29 -17.66
CA LEU A 3 -10.49 28.43 -17.12
C LEU A 3 -10.46 28.99 -16.53
N ASN A 4 -10.74 29.06 -16.84
CA ASN A 4 -10.75 29.76 -16.15
C ASN A 4 -10.61 30.45 -15.63
N ASP A 5 -10.82 30.75 -15.75
CA ASP A 5 -10.73 31.38 -15.25
C ASP A 5 -10.64 31.30 -15.32
N GLY A 6 -10.87 30.63 -16.64
CA GLY A 6 -10.79 30.38 -16.45
C GLY A 6 -10.99 29.97 -16.74
N ILE A 7 -11.35 29.45 -16.83
CA ILE A 7 -11.45 29.11 -16.72
C ILE A 7 -11.71 29.67 -16.34
N GLU A 8 -12.10 30.17 -16.34
CA GLU A 8 -12.20 30.63 -15.89
C GLU A 8 -11.92 31.12 -15.88
N SER A 9 -12.21 31.37 -16.29
CA SER A 9 -11.78 31.59 -16.37
C SER A 9 -11.62 31.34 -16.96
N ILE A 10 -12.09 30.73 -17.60
CA ILE A 10 -11.80 30.24 -17.96
C ILE A 10 -12.25 30.19 -18.21
N ILE A 11 -13.05 30.14 -18.35
CA ILE A 11 -13.31 29.98 -18.19
C ILE A 11 -13.58 30.86 -17.88
N ASP A 12 -13.95 31.67 -17.97
CA ASP A 12 -14.04 32.54 -17.60
C ASP A 12 -13.78 33.41 -17.75
N ASP A 13 -13.88 33.51 -18.60
CA ASP A 13 -13.48 34.19 -18.64
C ASP A 13 -13.41 34.65 -19.05
N LYS A 14 -13.81 35.11 -19.60
CA LYS A 14 -13.54 35.27 -19.74
C LYS A 14 -12.75 34.88 -19.64
N ALA A 15 -13.40 34.71 -20.62
CA ALA A 15 -12.77 34.26 -20.18
C ALA A 15 -12.30 33.63 -20.16
N THR A 16 -12.64 33.29 -20.75
CA THR A 16 -12.18 32.75 -20.41
C THR A 16 -11.69 32.34 -20.18
N ARG A 17 -11.60 32.01 -20.37
CA ARG A 17 -11.18 31.72 -19.99
C ARG A 17 -10.41 31.08 -19.53
N THR A 18 -11.02 30.96 -20.23
CA THR A 18 -10.51 30.49 -19.68
C THR A 18 -10.08 29.79 -19.44
N PHE A 19 -10.21 29.42 -20.12
CA PHE A 19 -9.92 28.70 -19.64
C PHE A 19 -9.28 28.34 -19.73
N MET A 20 -9.18 27.59 -20.15
CA MET A 20 -8.78 27.18 -19.98
C MET A 20 -8.04 27.38 -19.88
N GLY A 21 -8.36 27.86 -20.72
CA GLY A 21 -7.85 28.04 -20.38
C GLY A 21 -7.18 28.24 -20.68
N SER A 22 -7.05 28.73 -21.02
CA SER A 22 -6.53 28.83 -21.07
C SER A 22 -6.14 28.73 -21.42
N ALA A 23 -6.49 28.69 -22.26
CA ALA A 23 -6.44 28.54 -22.28
C ALA A 23 -6.51 28.70 -22.76
N TYR A 24 -6.89 29.04 -23.59
CA TYR A 24 -7.18 29.17 -23.69
C TYR A 24 -7.15 29.86 -24.20
N PRO A 25 -6.83 29.93 -24.95
CA PRO A 25 -6.76 30.50 -25.22
C PRO A 25 -7.04 31.22 -25.32
N GLY A 26 -7.32 31.49 -25.77
CA GLY A 26 -7.64 32.00 -25.73
C GLY A 26 -8.25 32.42 -25.37
N PRO A 27 -8.81 32.73 -25.40
CA PRO A 27 -9.15 33.05 -24.72
C PRO A 27 -9.35 32.69 -23.86
N GLY A 28 -9.57 32.24 -24.00
CA GLY A 28 -9.64 31.71 -23.04
C GLY A 28 -9.87 30.98 -22.76
N LEU A 29 -10.46 30.38 -22.98
CA LEU A 29 -10.66 29.47 -22.45
C LEU A 29 -11.01 29.21 -21.95
N PHE A 30 -11.66 28.93 -21.96
CA PHE A 30 -12.15 28.57 -21.23
C PHE A 30 -12.78 29.17 -20.99
N SER A 31 -12.72 29.85 -21.20
CA SER A 31 -13.26 30.16 -20.85
C SER A 31 -13.94 30.38 -21.21
N LYS A 32 -14.15 30.35 -22.00
CA LYS A 32 -14.62 30.18 -22.27
C LYS A 32 -15.12 29.63 -22.42
N PHE A 33 -15.62 29.23 -22.63
CA PHE A 33 -15.97 28.47 -22.38
C PHE A 33 -16.58 28.76 -22.44
N TYR A 34 -17.15 29.25 -22.53
CA TYR A 34 -17.67 29.31 -22.20
C TYR A 34 -18.31 30.23 -22.64
N ASP A 35 -18.26 30.85 -23.54
CA ASP A 35 -18.74 31.59 -23.90
C ASP A 35 -19.74 31.86 -23.62
N GLY A 36 -19.72 32.02 -23.54
CA GLY A 36 -20.66 32.08 -23.02
C GLY A 36 -21.27 30.99 -22.63
N ASP A 37 -21.21 30.41 -22.92
CA ASP A 37 -21.67 29.27 -22.57
C ASP A 37 -20.89 28.63 -21.67
N HIS A 38 -20.55 28.60 -21.11
CA HIS A 38 -19.72 27.97 -20.41
C HIS A 38 -19.97 26.79 -20.24
N GLU A 39 -20.78 26.48 -20.58
CA GLU A 39 -20.83 25.33 -20.48
C GLU A 39 -20.08 24.79 -21.31
N ALA A 40 -19.83 25.27 -22.00
CA ALA A 40 -18.91 24.72 -22.74
C ALA A 40 -17.59 24.89 -22.24
N MET A 41 -17.26 25.63 -21.81
CA MET A 41 -16.03 25.66 -21.45
C MET A 41 -15.72 24.96 -20.44
N VAL A 42 -16.48 24.73 -20.15
CA VAL A 42 -16.23 23.93 -19.31
C VAL A 42 -16.43 22.74 -19.80
N GLU A 43 -17.00 22.73 -20.65
CA GLU A 43 -16.98 21.70 -21.16
C GLU A 43 -15.95 21.65 -21.95
N VAL A 44 -15.60 22.61 -22.32
CA VAL A 44 -14.58 22.61 -22.90
C VAL A 44 -13.54 22.54 -22.08
N VAL A 45 -13.59 22.84 -21.73
CA VAL A 45 -12.68 22.62 -21.04
C VAL A 45 -12.82 21.56 -20.54
N ARG A 46 -13.80 21.41 -20.88
CA ARG A 46 -13.91 20.56 -20.61
C ARG A 46 -13.83 19.86 -21.46
N ASP A 47 -14.28 20.14 -22.39
CA ASP A 47 -13.94 19.84 -23.06
C ASP A 47 -13.09 20.06 -23.24
N THR A 48 -13.16 20.75 -23.44
CA THR A 48 -12.25 21.10 -23.19
C THR A 48 -11.86 20.91 -22.43
N VAL A 49 -12.30 21.17 -22.91
CA VAL A 49 -11.92 21.33 -22.04
C VAL A 49 -11.91 20.87 -21.91
N GLY A 50 -12.91 21.41 -23.13
CA GLY A 50 -12.90 21.32 -22.69
C GLY A 50 -12.49 21.20 -22.99
N ARG A 51 -12.33 21.04 -22.87
CA ARG A 51 -12.05 21.42 -23.03
C ARG A 51 -11.28 21.16 -22.77
N HIS A 52 -11.80 21.51 -23.54
CA HIS A 52 -11.16 21.61 -23.30
C HIS A 52 -11.13 21.05 -23.19
N ASP A 53 -11.54 20.93 -23.64
CA ASP A 53 -11.48 20.79 -23.34
C ASP A 53 -11.39 20.48 -23.34
N THR A 54 -11.65 20.82 -24.17
CA THR A 54 -11.46 20.90 -23.87
C THR A 54 -11.19 20.54 -23.71
N PHE A 55 -11.47 20.40 -23.96
CA PHE A 55 -11.20 20.40 -23.58
C PHE A 55 -11.07 19.69 -23.53
N ASN A 56 -11.23 19.43 -23.73
CA ASN A 56 -11.03 19.07 -23.43
C ASN A 56 -11.21 18.67 -23.64
N LEU A 57 -11.38 18.73 -24.38
CA LEU A 57 -11.47 18.66 -24.20
C LEU A 57 -11.41 18.25 -24.66
N ALA A 58 -11.41 18.29 -25.46
CA ALA A 58 -11.27 18.24 -25.60
C ALA A 58 -11.03 17.89 -25.97
N CYS A 59 -11.15 18.18 -26.14
CA CYS A 59 -10.64 17.93 -26.34
C CYS A 59 -10.58 17.20 -26.39
N THR A 60 -11.07 16.81 -26.79
CA THR A 60 -10.92 16.26 -26.57
C THR A 60 -11.06 15.50 -27.04
N SER A 61 -11.10 15.40 -27.57
CA SER A 61 -11.08 14.93 -27.83
C SER A 61 -11.29 14.09 -28.43
N LYS A 62 -11.40 13.89 -28.79
CA LYS A 62 -11.39 13.21 -29.03
C LYS A 62 -11.68 12.52 -28.53
N TYR A 63 -12.04 13.31 -28.17
CA TYR A 63 -11.99 13.28 -27.23
C TYR A 63 -12.49 13.18 -27.33
N TYR A 64 -12.78 13.39 -27.37
CA TYR A 64 -12.93 13.61 -27.26
C TYR A 64 -13.45 13.12 -28.14
N GLU A 65 -13.44 12.96 -28.87
CA GLU A 65 -13.58 12.66 -29.57
C GLU A 65 -13.90 11.74 -29.84
N ASP A 66 -14.09 11.68 -29.75
CA ASP A 66 -14.00 11.12 -29.59
C ASP A 66 -14.17 10.79 -28.92
N LEU A 67 -14.25 11.45 -28.36
CA LEU A 67 -13.97 11.72 -27.46
C LEU A 67 -14.08 11.42 -27.06
N GLY A 68 -14.03 11.54 -27.47
CA GLY A 68 -13.57 11.67 -26.94
C GLY A 68 -13.26 12.14 -26.61
N TYR A 69 -13.37 12.63 -26.27
CA TYR A 69 -12.65 13.39 -25.66
C TYR A 69 -12.16 13.24 -25.51
N MET A 70 -11.73 13.57 -25.71
CA MET A 70 -10.98 14.02 -25.52
C MET A 70 -10.29 13.97 -25.72
N GLY A 71 -10.23 14.19 -26.50
CA GLY A 71 -9.61 14.39 -26.71
C GLY A 71 -9.11 15.11 -27.07
N HIS A 72 -8.80 15.71 -27.16
CA HIS A 72 -8.45 16.59 -27.28
C HIS A 72 -8.51 17.17 -28.00
N ILE A 73 -8.26 16.81 -27.86
CA ILE A 73 -8.58 17.98 -28.62
C ILE A 73 -7.46 18.35 -29.51
N ASN A 74 -7.67 18.27 -30.71
CA ASN A 74 -6.76 18.98 -31.54
C ASN A 74 -6.95 20.39 -31.17
N CYS A 75 -6.01 20.98 -30.64
CA CYS A 75 -6.26 22.18 -29.93
C CYS A 75 -6.68 23.33 -30.81
N THR A 76 -6.06 23.47 -31.95
CA THR A 76 -6.49 24.59 -32.79
C THR A 76 -7.83 24.33 -33.42
N ASP A 77 -7.92 23.25 -34.19
CA ASP A 77 -9.14 23.02 -34.91
C ASP A 77 -10.26 22.52 -34.05
N ASN A 78 -9.95 21.51 -33.21
CA ASN A 78 -11.02 20.93 -32.43
C ASN A 78 -11.45 21.83 -31.30
N PHE A 79 -10.51 22.59 -30.72
CA PHE A 79 -10.87 23.53 -29.69
C PHE A 79 -11.76 24.63 -30.29
N ASN A 80 -11.34 25.18 -31.42
CA ASN A 80 -12.15 26.22 -32.06
C ASN A 80 -13.51 25.68 -32.48
N LYS A 81 -13.54 24.47 -33.01
CA LYS A 81 -14.81 23.87 -33.35
C LYS A 81 -15.64 23.61 -32.11
N GLY A 82 -15.00 23.29 -31.02
CA GLY A 82 -15.72 23.15 -29.77
C GLY A 82 -16.29 24.45 -29.31
N LEU A 83 -15.52 25.52 -29.42
CA LEU A 83 -16.04 26.84 -29.07
C LEU A 83 -17.22 27.21 -29.91
N GLU A 84 -17.12 27.00 -31.22
CA GLU A 84 -18.22 27.29 -32.09
C GLU A 84 -19.44 26.47 -31.75
N LYS A 85 -19.22 25.23 -31.50
CA LYS A 85 -20.30 24.33 -31.20
C LYS A 85 -21.04 24.74 -29.94
N TYR A 86 -20.31 25.17 -28.94
CA TYR A 86 -20.93 25.56 -27.69
C TYR A 86 -21.13 27.04 -27.56
N ASP A 87 -20.75 27.74 -28.57
CA ASP A 87 -20.92 29.19 -28.55
C ASP A 87 -20.15 29.81 -27.43
N ILE A 88 -18.99 29.29 -27.19
CA ILE A 88 -18.14 29.79 -26.18
C ILE A 88 -16.91 30.30 -26.79
N SER A 89 -16.48 31.31 -26.38
CA SER A 89 -15.22 31.66 -26.89
C SER A 89 -14.21 31.28 -25.98
N ALA A 90 -14.27 30.40 -25.51
CA ALA A 90 -13.21 29.91 -24.77
C ALA A 90 -13.29 28.52 -24.28
N ARG A 91 -13.85 28.20 -24.68
CA ARG A 91 -13.63 26.88 -24.17
C ARG A 91 -13.19 26.22 -23.31
N LYS A 92 -13.81 26.21 -23.36
CA LYS A 92 -13.54 25.56 -22.47
C LYS A 92 -12.99 24.69 -22.20
N SER A 93 -13.45 24.36 -22.70
CA SER A 93 -12.79 23.43 -22.09
C SER A 93 -12.57 22.68 -21.81
N TRP A 94 -12.99 22.10 -21.94
CA TRP A 94 -12.69 21.35 -21.44
C TRP A 94 -12.56 20.64 -21.06
N SER A 95 -12.72 20.11 -21.57
CA SER A 95 -12.54 19.61 -20.96
C SER A 95 -12.23 19.14 -20.66
N ALA A 96 -12.63 19.14 -21.20
CA ALA A 96 -12.21 18.85 -20.55
C ALA A 96 -12.10 18.49 -19.95
N ILE A 97 -12.46 18.31 -19.79
CA ILE A 97 -12.23 18.16 -18.85
C ILE A 97 -12.35 17.57 -18.22
N ASN A 98 -12.83 17.05 -18.25
CA ASN A 98 -12.68 16.75 -17.36
C ASN A 98 -12.46 16.16 -17.16
N LEU A 99 -12.86 16.25 -17.66
CA LEU A 99 -12.45 15.93 -17.23
C LEU A 99 -12.03 15.38 -16.71
N PHE A 100 -12.25 15.20 -16.91
CA PHE A 100 -11.66 15.00 -16.14
C PHE A 100 -11.62 14.48 -15.65
N PHE A 101 -12.05 14.24 -15.80
CA PHE A 101 -11.95 13.95 -15.08
C PHE A 101 -12.36 13.53 -14.98
N ASN A 102 -12.67 13.70 -15.41
CA ASN A 102 -12.72 13.53 -15.22
C ASN A 102 -12.58 13.57 -15.16
N THR A 103 -12.57 14.61 -16.07
CA THR A 103 -12.21 15.18 -15.88
C THR A 103 -11.92 15.92 -15.89
N ALA A 104 -11.86 16.72 -16.54
CA ALA A 104 -11.53 17.55 -16.41
C ALA A 104 -10.96 18.23 -16.44
N ILE A 105 -10.82 19.13 -16.83
CA ILE A 105 -10.15 19.81 -16.68
C ILE A 105 -10.00 20.60 -16.78
N ASP A 106 -10.05 21.07 -17.46
CA ASP A 106 -9.84 21.97 -17.41
C ASP A 106 -9.31 22.58 -17.55
N ALA A 107 -9.40 23.13 -18.51
CA ALA A 107 -8.74 23.69 -18.68
C ALA A 107 -8.13 24.25 -18.51
N ASN A 108 -7.89 24.60 -18.39
CA ASN A 108 -7.11 25.08 -18.17
C ASN A 108 -6.58 25.20 -17.61
N ASN A 109 -6.47 24.78 -17.46
CA ASN A 109 -5.98 24.69 -17.04
C ASN A 109 -5.81 25.07 -16.43
N VAL A 110 -6.09 25.12 -16.27
CA VAL A 110 -6.27 25.48 -15.63
C VAL A 110 -7.03 25.93 -15.11
N ALA A 111 -7.27 26.06 -14.74
CA ALA A 111 -7.89 26.28 -14.18
C ALA A 111 -8.82 26.69 -13.71
N THR A 112 -9.49 26.54 -13.84
CA THR A 112 -10.47 27.00 -13.29
C THR A 112 -11.57 26.26 -13.30
N PHE A 113 -11.57 25.31 -13.03
CA PHE A 113 -12.57 24.59 -12.90
C PHE A 113 -13.20 24.84 -11.70
N ASP A 114 -13.96 24.91 -11.30
CA ASP A 114 -14.44 25.21 -10.23
C ASP A 114 -15.23 24.68 -9.81
N GLU A 115 -15.76 24.64 -9.85
CA GLU A 115 -16.55 24.78 -9.22
C GLU A 115 -17.19 23.83 -8.70
N PRO A 116 -17.85 22.86 -9.07
CA PRO A 116 -18.56 22.30 -7.99
C PRO A 116 -17.73 21.37 -7.16
N TRP A 117 -16.59 21.10 -7.60
CA TRP A 117 -15.80 20.18 -6.82
C TRP A 117 -14.57 20.83 -6.22
N SER A 118 -14.70 22.09 -6.02
CA SER A 118 -13.60 22.84 -5.48
C SER A 118 -14.14 23.63 -4.33
N ARG A 119 -14.03 23.12 -3.14
CA ARG A 119 -14.51 23.80 -1.96
C ARG A 119 -13.37 24.06 -1.02
N PRO A 120 -13.50 25.03 -0.17
CA PRO A 120 -12.45 25.30 0.81
C PRO A 120 -12.20 24.05 1.63
N GLY A 121 -10.97 23.72 1.77
CA GLY A 121 -10.59 22.56 2.52
C GLY A 121 -10.45 21.28 1.73
N ASP A 122 -10.89 21.27 0.50
CA ASP A 122 -10.73 20.09 -0.34
C ASP A 122 -9.36 20.05 -0.96
N TYR A 123 -8.93 18.89 -1.37
CA TYR A 123 -7.70 18.74 -2.13
C TYR A 123 -7.98 18.04 -3.43
N VAL A 124 -7.47 18.59 -4.47
CA VAL A 124 -7.54 18.03 -5.83
C VAL A 124 -6.13 18.02 -6.35
N LEU A 125 -5.76 16.94 -6.97
CA LEU A 125 -4.44 16.82 -7.58
C LEU A 125 -4.53 17.24 -9.03
N PHE A 126 -3.71 18.19 -9.43
CA PHE A 126 -3.60 18.59 -10.81
C PHE A 126 -2.27 18.16 -11.35
N ARG A 127 -2.29 17.49 -12.46
CA ARG A 127 -1.06 17.17 -13.13
C ARG A 127 -0.82 18.19 -14.22
N ALA A 128 0.32 18.06 -14.80
CA ALA A 128 0.72 18.92 -15.88
C ALA A 128 -0.25 18.82 -17.04
N LEU A 129 -0.36 19.89 -17.77
CA LEU A 129 -1.24 19.92 -18.91
C LEU A 129 -0.92 18.88 -19.95
N LYS A 130 0.30 18.41 -19.98
CA LYS A 130 0.63 17.37 -20.94
C LYS A 130 -0.24 16.13 -20.76
N ASP A 131 -0.82 15.97 -19.58
CA ASP A 131 -1.71 14.84 -19.35
C ASP A 131 -3.09 15.08 -19.95
N LEU A 132 -3.36 16.27 -20.38
CA LEU A 132 -4.67 16.61 -20.91
C LEU A 132 -4.78 16.32 -22.38
N THR A 133 -3.75 15.69 -22.92
CA THR A 133 -3.92 15.09 -24.20
C THR A 133 -4.27 16.02 -25.30
N CYS A 134 -3.63 17.08 -25.40
CA CYS A 134 -3.73 17.85 -26.59
C CYS A 134 -2.90 17.17 -27.62
N VAL A 135 -3.46 16.97 -28.77
CA VAL A 135 -2.79 16.18 -29.78
C VAL A 135 -2.37 17.01 -30.98
N SER A 136 -2.51 18.28 -30.89
CA SER A 136 -2.07 19.11 -32.03
C SER A 136 -0.98 20.04 -31.57
N SER A 137 -0.27 20.55 -32.51
CA SER A 137 0.82 21.47 -32.24
C SER A 137 0.37 22.77 -31.63
N ALA A 138 -0.91 23.06 -31.69
CA ALA A 138 -1.44 24.25 -31.07
C ALA A 138 -2.04 23.96 -29.70
N CYS A 139 -1.65 22.88 -29.12
CA CYS A 139 -2.13 22.47 -27.82
C CYS A 139 -1.77 23.50 -26.76
N PRO A 140 -2.69 23.85 -25.88
CA PRO A 140 -2.39 24.79 -24.81
C PRO A 140 -1.21 24.35 -23.95
N CYS A 141 -0.98 23.05 -23.82
CA CYS A 141 0.15 22.60 -23.03
C CYS A 141 1.49 23.02 -23.63
N ASP A 142 1.57 23.12 -24.95
CA ASP A 142 2.80 23.63 -25.56
C ASP A 142 2.98 25.10 -25.27
N VAL A 143 1.91 25.85 -25.31
CA VAL A 143 1.97 27.28 -25.01
C VAL A 143 2.38 27.50 -23.56
N ASP A 144 1.80 26.71 -22.66
CA ASP A 144 2.11 26.85 -21.26
C ASP A 144 3.54 26.48 -20.96
N ALA A 145 4.05 25.46 -21.61
CA ALA A 145 5.44 25.08 -21.44
C ALA A 145 6.37 26.17 -21.92
N ALA A 146 6.02 26.79 -23.03
CA ALA A 146 6.81 27.89 -23.57
C ALA A 146 6.80 29.08 -22.64
N ASN A 147 5.75 29.24 -21.86
CA ASN A 147 5.64 30.33 -20.91
C ASN A 147 6.25 29.98 -19.55
N GLY A 148 6.99 28.90 -19.48
CA GLY A 148 7.71 28.58 -18.26
C GLY A 148 6.98 27.66 -17.31
N TRP A 149 5.85 27.14 -17.73
CA TRP A 149 5.13 26.19 -16.87
C TRP A 149 5.90 24.90 -16.79
N ASN A 150 5.97 24.34 -15.58
CA ASN A 150 6.77 23.17 -15.34
C ASN A 150 5.87 21.92 -15.28
N PRO A 151 5.94 21.06 -16.27
CA PRO A 151 5.04 19.89 -16.29
C PRO A 151 5.29 18.88 -15.18
N THR A 152 6.35 19.05 -14.41
CA THR A 152 6.59 18.15 -13.28
C THR A 152 6.00 18.67 -11.99
N ASP A 153 5.40 19.84 -12.00
CA ASP A 153 4.76 20.38 -10.81
C ASP A 153 3.40 19.78 -10.65
N ILE A 154 3.02 19.56 -9.43
CA ILE A 154 1.70 19.05 -9.09
C ILE A 154 1.03 20.06 -8.20
N PHE A 155 -0.18 20.40 -8.55
CA PHE A 155 -0.98 21.32 -7.76
C PHE A 155 -1.98 20.50 -6.96
N VAL A 156 -2.06 20.76 -5.67
CA VAL A 156 -2.92 20.00 -4.78
C VAL A 156 -3.84 20.96 -4.06
N ARG A 157 -5.05 20.57 -3.93
CA ARG A 157 -6.07 21.35 -3.27
C ARG A 157 -6.93 20.41 -2.45
N THR A 158 -7.34 20.82 -1.28
CA THR A 158 -8.08 19.94 -0.39
C THR A 158 -9.51 19.72 -0.85
N TYR A 159 -9.99 18.55 -0.60
CA TYR A 159 -11.35 18.13 -0.78
C TYR A 159 -11.98 17.90 0.58
N GLY A 160 -12.85 18.74 0.97
CA GLY A 160 -13.62 18.54 2.19
C GLY A 160 -12.82 18.80 3.44
N LYS A 161 -13.25 19.77 4.19
CA LYS A 161 -12.55 20.09 5.41
C LYS A 161 -12.44 18.92 6.36
N ASN A 162 -13.40 18.03 6.28
CA ASN A 162 -13.49 16.97 7.27
C ASN A 162 -12.93 15.65 6.78
N ASN A 163 -12.31 15.65 5.63
CA ASN A 163 -11.73 14.43 5.10
C ASN A 163 -10.43 14.14 5.86
N LYS A 164 -10.47 13.12 6.67
CA LYS A 164 -9.33 12.79 7.50
C LYS A 164 -8.12 12.34 6.70
N TYR A 165 -8.35 11.94 5.46
CA TYR A 165 -7.28 11.38 4.67
C TYR A 165 -6.65 12.36 3.72
N SER A 166 -7.12 13.58 3.71
CA SER A 166 -6.80 14.44 2.59
C SER A 166 -5.69 15.41 2.86
N LYS A 167 -4.81 15.11 3.76
CA LYS A 167 -3.66 15.97 3.93
C LYS A 167 -2.66 15.64 2.86
N ALA A 168 -2.98 16.08 1.68
CA ALA A 168 -2.10 15.89 0.55
C ALA A 168 -0.93 16.84 0.67
N ILE A 169 0.21 16.38 0.22
CA ILE A 169 1.42 17.16 0.25
C ILE A 169 1.77 17.51 -1.17
N ALA A 170 1.91 18.78 -1.45
CA ALA A 170 2.33 19.24 -2.75
C ALA A 170 3.85 19.20 -2.78
N PHE A 171 4.39 18.60 -3.81
CA PHE A 171 5.82 18.54 -3.98
C PHE A 171 6.12 18.45 -5.47
N ARG A 172 7.32 18.82 -5.82
CA ARG A 172 7.76 18.78 -7.20
C ARG A 172 8.09 17.33 -7.57
N MET A 173 7.61 16.90 -8.69
CA MET A 173 7.85 15.56 -9.18
C MET A 173 8.61 15.62 -10.49
N LYS A 174 9.38 14.59 -10.75
CA LYS A 174 10.05 14.48 -12.03
C LYS A 174 9.07 14.02 -13.09
N THR A 175 9.42 14.28 -14.34
CA THR A 175 8.51 14.04 -15.45
C THR A 175 8.03 12.59 -15.52
N ASP A 176 8.88 11.66 -15.14
CA ASP A 176 8.56 10.24 -15.21
C ASP A 176 8.02 9.69 -13.90
N SER A 177 7.72 10.54 -12.94
CA SER A 177 7.16 10.10 -11.68
C SER A 177 5.65 10.11 -11.75
N GLU A 178 5.02 9.37 -10.86
CA GLU A 178 3.58 9.36 -10.75
C GLU A 178 3.16 10.14 -9.51
N PRO A 179 2.09 10.90 -9.59
CA PRO A 179 1.60 11.61 -8.41
C PRO A 179 1.03 10.62 -7.40
N LYS A 180 1.27 10.90 -6.14
CA LYS A 180 0.79 10.06 -5.07
C LYS A 180 0.09 10.91 -4.04
N LEU A 181 -1.02 10.40 -3.55
CA LEU A 181 -1.71 10.97 -2.40
C LEU A 181 -1.47 10.03 -1.24
N THR A 182 -0.65 10.49 -0.30
CA THR A 182 -0.32 9.68 0.86
C THR A 182 -1.26 10.05 1.99
N GLN A 183 -1.88 9.05 2.58
CA GLN A 183 -2.92 9.23 3.59
C GLN A 183 -2.34 9.11 4.98
N GLU A 184 -3.08 9.62 5.95
CA GLU A 184 -2.77 9.44 7.35
C GLU A 184 -3.60 8.27 7.86
N THR A 185 -2.98 7.45 8.70
CA THR A 185 -3.75 6.39 9.36
C THR A 185 -4.59 6.99 10.49
N GLY A 186 -5.52 6.20 11.02
CA GLY A 186 -6.28 6.65 12.18
C GLY A 186 -5.41 6.91 13.39
N PHE A 187 -4.20 6.33 13.42
CA PHE A 187 -3.27 6.52 14.54
C PHE A 187 -2.30 7.65 14.30
N HIS A 188 -2.36 8.30 13.13
CA HIS A 188 -1.35 9.29 12.75
C HIS A 188 -1.33 10.47 13.71
N GLU A 189 -2.50 10.88 14.19
CA GLU A 189 -2.57 12.00 15.14
C GLU A 189 -1.68 11.72 16.35
N LYS A 190 -1.78 10.51 16.89
CA LYS A 190 -1.01 10.14 18.08
C LYS A 190 0.47 9.91 17.78
N THR A 191 0.76 9.24 16.67
CA THR A 191 2.17 8.98 16.35
C THR A 191 2.90 10.26 15.97
N SER A 192 2.19 11.22 15.38
CA SER A 192 2.84 12.46 14.96
C SER A 192 3.15 13.38 16.13
N GLU A 193 2.57 13.12 17.32
CA GLU A 193 3.00 13.83 18.52
C GLU A 193 4.35 13.32 19.02
N LEU A 194 4.72 12.10 18.62
CA LEU A 194 5.92 11.46 19.14
C LEU A 194 7.10 11.50 18.18
N THR A 195 6.85 11.74 16.89
CA THR A 195 7.93 11.83 15.91
C THR A 195 7.51 12.67 14.72
N ARG A 196 8.51 13.15 13.98
CA ARG A 196 8.28 13.76 12.67
C ARG A 196 8.95 12.93 11.57
N ASN A 197 9.53 11.79 11.92
CA ASN A 197 10.25 10.96 10.97
C ASN A 197 9.29 9.93 10.38
N PHE A 198 8.63 10.30 9.30
CA PHE A 198 7.65 9.45 8.63
C PHE A 198 8.14 9.08 7.24
N VAL A 199 7.72 7.92 6.79
CA VAL A 199 7.96 7.49 5.41
C VAL A 199 6.63 7.06 4.81
N GLU A 200 6.57 7.15 3.49
CA GLU A 200 5.40 6.68 2.76
C GLU A 200 5.48 5.17 2.65
N TYR A 201 4.47 4.47 3.10
CA TYR A 201 4.42 3.03 3.02
C TYR A 201 3.04 2.61 2.53
N LYS A 202 2.98 2.11 1.30
CA LYS A 202 1.76 1.60 0.67
C LYS A 202 0.62 2.61 0.74
N GLY A 203 0.94 3.87 0.49
CA GLY A 203 -0.05 4.93 0.43
C GLY A 203 -0.36 5.61 1.75
N PHE A 204 0.34 5.26 2.82
CA PHE A 204 0.11 5.85 4.13
C PHE A 204 1.42 6.35 4.74
N TRP A 205 1.31 7.36 5.62
CA TRP A 205 2.44 7.86 6.37
C TRP A 205 2.63 7.01 7.62
N LEU A 206 3.75 6.32 7.71
CA LEU A 206 4.10 5.55 8.90
C LEU A 206 5.38 6.07 9.52
N ALA A 207 5.48 5.97 10.84
CA ALA A 207 6.68 6.40 11.55
C ALA A 207 7.83 5.46 11.19
N ASN A 208 8.95 6.04 10.79
CA ASN A 208 10.15 5.28 10.50
C ASN A 208 10.85 4.90 11.81
N ASN A 209 10.94 5.87 12.72
CA ASN A 209 11.35 5.64 14.11
C ASN A 209 10.84 6.81 14.93
N PHE A 210 10.97 6.73 16.25
CA PHE A 210 10.41 7.73 17.14
C PHE A 210 11.52 8.54 17.79
N THR A 211 11.31 9.86 17.82
CA THR A 211 12.36 10.82 18.18
C THR A 211 12.97 10.56 19.55
N ASN A 212 12.13 10.24 20.53
CA ASN A 212 12.59 10.12 21.90
C ASN A 212 13.11 8.73 22.26
N SER A 213 12.91 7.76 21.40
CA SER A 213 13.40 6.41 21.67
C SER A 213 14.53 6.03 20.73
N GLY A 214 14.31 6.16 19.46
CA GLY A 214 15.26 5.72 18.45
C GLY A 214 15.22 4.21 18.28
N THR A 215 15.69 3.77 17.13
CA THR A 215 15.54 2.41 16.64
C THR A 215 15.97 1.33 17.64
N ILE A 216 17.11 1.53 18.31
CA ILE A 216 17.66 0.51 19.21
C ILE A 216 16.83 0.37 20.48
N LYS A 217 16.33 1.49 21.02
CA LYS A 217 15.52 1.42 22.22
C LYS A 217 14.16 0.80 21.89
N GLU A 218 13.62 1.12 20.72
CA GLU A 218 12.38 0.52 20.25
C GLU A 218 12.52 -0.97 20.09
N TYR A 219 13.62 -1.39 19.48
CA TYR A 219 13.95 -2.81 19.33
C TYR A 219 14.03 -3.51 20.70
N ASN A 220 14.76 -2.90 21.64
CA ASN A 220 14.92 -3.52 22.94
C ASN A 220 13.60 -3.62 23.69
N ALA A 221 12.75 -2.59 23.57
CA ALA A 221 11.44 -2.61 24.20
C ALA A 221 10.60 -3.77 23.69
N CYS A 222 10.70 -4.07 22.40
CA CYS A 222 9.99 -5.21 21.83
C CYS A 222 10.44 -6.52 22.46
N ARG A 223 11.74 -6.66 22.70
CA ARG A 223 12.31 -7.89 23.23
C ARG A 223 12.13 -8.05 24.73
N GLU A 224 12.04 -6.94 25.46
CA GLU A 224 12.11 -7.01 26.92
C GLU A 224 10.87 -6.50 27.63
N SER A 225 10.01 -5.78 26.94
CA SER A 225 8.85 -5.17 27.57
C SER A 225 7.62 -5.27 26.70
N ALA A 226 7.28 -4.19 26.00
CA ALA A 226 6.16 -4.17 25.08
C ALA A 226 6.29 -2.96 24.15
N ILE A 227 5.79 -3.13 22.93
CA ILE A 227 5.74 -2.04 21.96
C ILE A 227 4.34 -1.97 21.36
N ALA A 228 4.08 -0.83 20.74
CA ALA A 228 2.91 -0.65 19.90
C ALA A 228 3.37 -0.09 18.55
N THR A 229 2.89 -0.68 17.46
CA THR A 229 3.28 -0.24 16.12
C THR A 229 2.05 -0.23 15.22
N ASP A 230 1.97 0.78 14.38
CA ASP A 230 0.86 0.99 13.46
C ASP A 230 1.11 0.15 12.20
N LEU A 231 0.19 -0.76 11.89
CA LEU A 231 0.28 -1.61 10.72
C LEU A 231 -0.94 -1.41 9.80
N SER A 232 -1.58 -0.25 9.91
CA SER A 232 -2.79 0.04 9.16
C SER A 232 -2.68 -0.06 7.63
N PRO A 233 -1.51 0.14 7.01
CA PRO A 233 -1.42 0.01 5.55
C PRO A 233 -1.54 -1.39 4.99
N LEU A 234 -1.52 -2.42 5.83
CA LEU A 234 -1.75 -3.78 5.33
C LEU A 234 -3.09 -3.81 4.60
N ARG A 235 -3.12 -4.50 3.47
CA ARG A 235 -4.33 -4.58 2.65
C ARG A 235 -5.32 -5.56 3.27
N LYS A 236 -6.57 -5.15 3.35
CA LYS A 236 -7.63 -5.95 3.96
C LYS A 236 -8.76 -6.10 2.96
N PHE A 237 -9.15 -7.34 2.72
CA PHE A 237 -10.26 -7.61 1.82
C PHE A 237 -11.27 -8.47 2.55
N GLU A 238 -12.55 -8.05 2.48
CA GLU A 238 -13.65 -8.84 3.00
C GLU A 238 -14.16 -9.72 1.87
N ILE A 239 -14.25 -11.01 2.13
CA ILE A 239 -14.74 -11.97 1.15
C ILE A 239 -15.98 -12.63 1.75
N LEU A 240 -17.14 -12.34 1.16
CA LEU A 240 -18.42 -12.78 1.68
C LEU A 240 -19.21 -13.48 0.59
N GLY A 241 -20.01 -14.43 1.00
CA GLY A 241 -20.94 -15.10 0.09
C GLY A 241 -20.86 -16.60 0.13
N PRO A 242 -21.85 -17.27 -0.45
CA PRO A 242 -21.95 -18.72 -0.32
C PRO A 242 -20.75 -19.48 -0.91
N ASP A 243 -20.01 -18.88 -1.80
CA ASP A 243 -18.82 -19.53 -2.36
C ASP A 243 -17.53 -18.95 -1.81
N ALA A 244 -17.59 -18.19 -0.71
CA ALA A 244 -16.38 -17.57 -0.16
C ALA A 244 -15.36 -18.63 0.26
N GLU A 245 -15.80 -19.70 0.90
CA GLU A 245 -14.87 -20.75 1.30
C GLU A 245 -14.27 -21.44 0.09
N ASN A 246 -15.07 -21.68 -0.95
CA ASN A 246 -14.57 -22.32 -2.16
C ASN A 246 -13.53 -21.45 -2.86
N LEU A 247 -13.78 -20.14 -2.92
CA LEU A 247 -12.81 -19.22 -3.52
C LEU A 247 -11.50 -19.23 -2.76
N MET A 248 -11.57 -19.08 -1.43
CA MET A 248 -10.36 -19.05 -0.63
C MET A 248 -9.64 -20.39 -0.65
N GLN A 249 -10.39 -21.50 -0.72
CA GLN A 249 -9.78 -22.82 -0.85
C GLN A 249 -9.04 -22.95 -2.18
N TYR A 250 -9.57 -22.33 -3.25
CA TYR A 250 -8.98 -22.44 -4.57
C TYR A 250 -7.79 -21.49 -4.76
N THR A 251 -7.81 -20.32 -4.12
CA THR A 251 -6.78 -19.31 -4.39
C THR A 251 -5.62 -19.35 -3.42
N LEU A 252 -5.75 -20.01 -2.28
CA LEU A 252 -4.71 -20.04 -1.27
C LEU A 252 -4.11 -21.43 -1.15
N THR A 253 -2.84 -21.49 -0.71
CA THR A 253 -2.17 -22.80 -0.62
C THR A 253 -2.66 -23.62 0.56
N ARG A 254 -3.07 -23.00 1.68
CA ARG A 254 -3.55 -23.69 2.85
C ARG A 254 -4.91 -24.37 2.61
N ASN A 255 -5.20 -25.36 3.42
CA ASN A 255 -6.51 -26.03 3.37
C ASN A 255 -7.49 -25.21 4.22
N VAL A 256 -8.22 -24.33 3.53
CA VAL A 256 -9.13 -23.37 4.18
C VAL A 256 -10.34 -24.08 4.79
N LYS A 257 -10.77 -25.19 4.18
CA LYS A 257 -11.91 -25.93 4.68
C LYS A 257 -11.67 -26.51 6.08
N LYS A 258 -10.41 -26.62 6.49
CA LYS A 258 -10.10 -27.17 7.81
C LYS A 258 -10.03 -26.11 8.89
N LEU A 259 -10.25 -24.85 8.55
CA LEU A 259 -10.20 -23.80 9.55
C LEU A 259 -11.50 -23.73 10.31
N SER A 260 -11.41 -23.53 11.60
CA SER A 260 -12.59 -23.25 12.42
C SER A 260 -12.85 -21.74 12.45
N VAL A 261 -14.08 -21.36 12.75
CA VAL A 261 -14.43 -19.97 12.97
C VAL A 261 -13.58 -19.44 14.13
N GLY A 262 -13.12 -18.21 14.02
CA GLY A 262 -12.22 -17.60 15.00
C GLY A 262 -10.77 -17.97 14.79
N GLN A 263 -10.44 -18.66 13.71
CA GLN A 263 -9.07 -19.06 13.42
C GLN A 263 -8.46 -18.14 12.35
N VAL A 264 -7.18 -17.87 12.52
CA VAL A 264 -6.34 -17.18 11.54
C VAL A 264 -5.38 -18.21 10.97
N VAL A 265 -5.00 -18.07 9.72
CA VAL A 265 -3.95 -18.92 9.17
C VAL A 265 -3.06 -18.10 8.24
N TYR A 266 -1.75 -18.31 8.36
CA TYR A 266 -0.78 -17.71 7.47
C TYR A 266 -0.63 -18.61 6.24
N THR A 267 -0.64 -18.02 5.04
CA THR A 267 -0.69 -18.79 3.80
C THR A 267 -0.12 -17.97 2.65
N ALA A 268 0.21 -18.65 1.57
CA ALA A 268 0.66 -18.01 0.34
C ALA A 268 -0.49 -18.00 -0.68
N MET A 269 -0.47 -17.01 -1.53
CA MET A 269 -1.30 -16.91 -2.73
C MET A 269 -0.35 -16.98 -3.91
N CYS A 270 -0.63 -17.85 -4.87
CA CYS A 270 0.31 -18.11 -5.95
C CYS A 270 -0.35 -17.92 -7.31
N TYR A 271 0.50 -17.66 -8.30
CA TYR A 271 0.12 -17.72 -9.71
C TYR A 271 0.08 -19.18 -10.17
N GLU A 272 -0.41 -19.39 -11.40
CA GLU A 272 -0.48 -20.73 -11.97
C GLU A 272 0.89 -21.38 -12.07
N ASN A 273 1.94 -20.59 -12.25
CA ASN A 273 3.30 -21.12 -12.37
C ASN A 273 3.93 -21.46 -11.01
N GLY A 274 3.18 -21.35 -9.93
CA GLY A 274 3.66 -21.69 -8.59
C GLY A 274 4.44 -20.62 -7.89
N CYS A 275 4.71 -19.49 -8.54
CA CYS A 275 5.37 -18.37 -7.87
C CYS A 275 4.37 -17.59 -7.04
N MET A 276 4.87 -16.88 -6.05
CA MET A 276 4.01 -16.19 -5.08
C MET A 276 3.51 -14.88 -5.65
N LEU A 277 2.22 -14.66 -5.49
CA LEU A 277 1.60 -13.39 -5.77
C LEU A 277 1.67 -12.54 -4.51
N ASP A 278 1.41 -13.16 -3.38
CA ASP A 278 1.34 -12.46 -2.10
C ASP A 278 1.43 -13.48 -0.98
N ASP A 279 1.72 -13.02 0.23
CA ASP A 279 1.58 -13.82 1.43
C ASP A 279 0.74 -13.04 2.41
N GLY A 280 0.10 -13.75 3.33
CA GLY A 280 -0.76 -13.04 4.27
C GLY A 280 -1.49 -13.96 5.22
N THR A 281 -2.43 -13.38 5.93
CA THR A 281 -3.23 -14.13 6.90
C THR A 281 -4.69 -14.11 6.48
N LEU A 282 -5.32 -15.26 6.62
CA LEU A 282 -6.74 -15.41 6.36
C LEU A 282 -7.46 -15.61 7.68
N PHE A 283 -8.43 -14.76 7.95
CA PHE A 283 -9.29 -14.82 9.14
C PHE A 283 -10.60 -15.46 8.73
N LYS A 284 -11.11 -16.43 9.50
CA LYS A 284 -12.38 -17.07 9.21
C LYS A 284 -13.41 -16.60 10.23
N PHE A 285 -14.27 -15.66 9.83
CA PHE A 285 -15.33 -15.11 10.67
C PHE A 285 -16.57 -15.99 10.63
N GLY A 286 -16.78 -16.70 9.55
CA GLY A 286 -17.93 -17.59 9.36
C GLY A 286 -17.66 -18.53 8.22
N GLN A 287 -18.65 -19.35 7.88
CA GLN A 287 -18.49 -20.28 6.78
C GLN A 287 -18.43 -19.54 5.45
N ASP A 288 -19.14 -18.44 5.36
CA ASP A 288 -19.22 -17.62 4.17
C ASP A 288 -18.65 -16.21 4.39
N ASN A 289 -17.75 -16.07 5.36
CA ASN A 289 -17.24 -14.74 5.76
C ASN A 289 -15.77 -14.85 6.15
N PHE A 290 -14.91 -14.29 5.31
CA PHE A 290 -13.47 -14.33 5.49
C PHE A 290 -12.87 -12.94 5.31
N ARG A 291 -11.70 -12.71 5.94
CA ARG A 291 -10.93 -11.50 5.71
C ARG A 291 -9.51 -11.92 5.33
N TRP A 292 -9.06 -11.44 4.19
CA TRP A 292 -7.68 -11.61 3.74
C TRP A 292 -6.89 -10.38 4.14
N ILE A 293 -5.76 -10.58 4.79
CA ILE A 293 -4.84 -9.51 5.14
C ILE A 293 -3.54 -9.82 4.39
N GLY A 294 -3.20 -8.99 3.43
CA GLY A 294 -2.02 -9.22 2.60
C GLY A 294 -1.19 -7.98 2.45
N GLY A 295 -0.19 -8.09 1.60
CA GLY A 295 0.74 -7.01 1.35
C GLY A 295 0.40 -6.18 0.15
N ASP A 296 -0.40 -6.67 -0.77
CA ASP A 296 -0.56 -6.01 -2.05
C ASP A 296 -2.03 -5.85 -2.44
N GLU A 297 -2.31 -4.70 -3.05
CA GLU A 297 -3.67 -4.39 -3.48
C GLU A 297 -4.13 -5.35 -4.59
N TYR A 298 -3.20 -5.83 -5.38
CA TYR A 298 -3.53 -6.69 -6.51
C TYR A 298 -4.12 -8.01 -6.07
N SER A 299 -3.86 -8.44 -4.83
CA SER A 299 -4.44 -9.69 -4.35
C SER A 299 -5.97 -9.63 -4.36
N GLY A 300 -6.55 -8.44 -4.12
CA GLY A 300 -7.99 -8.27 -4.20
C GLY A 300 -8.53 -8.40 -5.61
N GLU A 301 -7.80 -7.82 -6.59
CA GLU A 301 -8.21 -7.97 -7.99
C GLU A 301 -8.06 -9.41 -8.47
N TRP A 302 -6.99 -10.06 -8.05
CA TRP A 302 -6.78 -11.46 -8.34
C TRP A 302 -7.95 -12.31 -7.84
N LEU A 303 -8.36 -12.08 -6.60
CA LEU A 303 -9.50 -12.81 -6.04
C LEU A 303 -10.76 -12.57 -6.86
N LYS A 304 -11.00 -11.33 -7.29
CA LYS A 304 -12.18 -11.02 -8.10
C LYS A 304 -12.12 -11.75 -9.45
N GLU A 305 -10.93 -11.77 -10.02
CA GLU A 305 -10.76 -12.44 -11.31
C GLU A 305 -11.00 -13.93 -11.19
N GLN A 306 -10.44 -14.57 -10.17
CA GLN A 306 -10.64 -16.00 -9.98
C GLN A 306 -12.08 -16.34 -9.66
N ALA A 307 -12.76 -15.48 -8.89
CA ALA A 307 -14.19 -15.67 -8.63
C ALA A 307 -14.99 -15.64 -9.93
N ARG A 308 -14.66 -14.71 -10.84
CA ARG A 308 -15.33 -14.65 -12.13
C ARG A 308 -15.04 -15.88 -12.96
N LYS A 309 -13.78 -16.31 -12.99
CA LYS A 309 -13.40 -17.48 -13.78
C LYS A 309 -14.15 -18.73 -13.32
N LYS A 310 -14.38 -18.85 -12.02
CA LYS A 310 -15.06 -20.01 -11.47
C LYS A 310 -16.57 -19.80 -11.31
N ASN A 311 -17.05 -18.61 -11.66
CA ASN A 311 -18.45 -18.26 -11.51
C ASN A 311 -18.93 -18.41 -10.06
N TYR A 312 -18.07 -18.03 -9.11
CA TYR A 312 -18.40 -18.10 -7.69
C TYR A 312 -19.24 -16.90 -7.26
N LYS A 313 -20.18 -17.14 -6.38
CA LYS A 313 -21.07 -16.09 -5.87
C LYS A 313 -20.47 -15.54 -4.60
N VAL A 314 -19.68 -14.47 -4.75
CA VAL A 314 -18.99 -13.82 -3.65
C VAL A 314 -18.97 -12.32 -3.85
N TRP A 315 -18.85 -11.60 -2.76
CA TRP A 315 -18.55 -10.16 -2.74
C TRP A 315 -17.17 -10.01 -2.18
N ILE A 316 -16.32 -9.26 -2.87
CA ILE A 316 -14.95 -8.99 -2.45
C ILE A 316 -14.80 -7.49 -2.41
N LYS A 317 -14.49 -6.97 -1.21
CA LYS A 317 -14.45 -5.53 -1.00
C LYS A 317 -13.18 -5.19 -0.22
N SER A 318 -12.48 -4.17 -0.67
CA SER A 318 -11.36 -3.64 0.10
C SER A 318 -11.89 -2.96 1.36
N ALA A 319 -11.29 -3.27 2.47
CA ALA A 319 -11.66 -2.68 3.76
C ALA A 319 -10.46 -1.95 4.36
N THR A 320 -9.40 -1.72 3.58
CA THR A 320 -8.17 -1.11 4.07
C THR A 320 -8.43 0.24 4.74
N ASP A 321 -9.28 1.06 4.11
CA ASP A 321 -9.55 2.40 4.65
C ASP A 321 -10.55 2.39 5.80
N HIS A 322 -11.15 1.25 6.08
CA HIS A 322 -12.17 1.16 7.13
C HIS A 322 -11.72 0.36 8.34
N ILE A 323 -10.61 -0.34 8.23
CA ILE A 323 -10.08 -1.17 9.30
C ILE A 323 -8.60 -0.90 9.44
N HIS A 324 -8.25 -0.21 10.50
CA HIS A 324 -6.86 0.06 10.81
C HIS A 324 -6.44 -0.84 11.96
N ASN A 325 -5.14 -1.06 12.10
CA ASN A 325 -4.69 -1.95 13.16
C ASN A 325 -3.39 -1.50 13.79
N ILE A 326 -3.31 -1.72 15.08
CA ILE A 326 -2.11 -1.49 15.86
C ILE A 326 -1.69 -2.82 16.46
N ALA A 327 -0.40 -3.12 16.38
CA ALA A 327 0.12 -4.36 16.95
C ALA A 327 0.77 -4.04 18.29
N VAL A 328 0.37 -4.78 19.33
CA VAL A 328 0.93 -4.67 20.68
C VAL A 328 1.74 -5.94 20.91
N GLN A 329 3.06 -5.82 20.96
CA GLN A 329 3.94 -6.96 20.91
C GLN A 329 4.96 -6.88 22.04
N GLY A 330 5.48 -8.02 22.47
CA GLY A 330 6.49 -8.11 23.54
C GLY A 330 5.96 -8.91 24.72
N PRO A 331 6.85 -9.29 25.63
CA PRO A 331 6.49 -10.20 26.74
C PRO A 331 5.36 -9.70 27.65
N ASN A 332 5.15 -8.39 27.72
CA ASN A 332 4.08 -7.84 28.56
C ASN A 332 2.82 -7.51 27.79
N SER A 333 2.77 -7.80 26.49
CA SER A 333 1.61 -7.43 25.66
C SER A 333 0.30 -7.98 26.21
N ARG A 334 0.28 -9.25 26.66
CA ARG A 334 -0.93 -9.84 27.22
C ARG A 334 -1.42 -9.06 28.43
N LYS A 335 -0.49 -8.74 29.35
CA LYS A 335 -0.85 -8.06 30.58
C LYS A 335 -1.45 -6.67 30.30
N ILE A 336 -0.96 -6.03 29.27
CA ILE A 336 -1.47 -4.73 28.88
C ILE A 336 -2.91 -4.87 28.40
N LEU A 337 -3.14 -5.84 27.52
CA LEU A 337 -4.46 -5.97 26.90
C LEU A 337 -5.51 -6.49 27.87
N GLU A 338 -5.11 -7.29 28.84
CA GLU A 338 -6.06 -7.78 29.86
C GLU A 338 -6.67 -6.65 30.65
N LYS A 339 -6.05 -5.48 30.65
CA LYS A 339 -6.55 -4.38 31.48
C LYS A 339 -7.75 -3.68 30.87
N PHE A 340 -7.93 -3.77 29.55
CA PHE A 340 -8.99 -2.98 28.93
C PHE A 340 -9.72 -3.72 27.80
N VAL A 341 -9.35 -4.95 27.47
CA VAL A 341 -10.07 -5.67 26.42
C VAL A 341 -11.11 -6.58 27.05
N TRP A 342 -12.35 -6.33 26.72
CA TRP A 342 -13.48 -7.13 27.18
C TRP A 342 -13.89 -8.10 26.08
N THR A 343 -14.10 -9.35 26.45
CA THR A 343 -14.62 -10.37 25.53
C THR A 343 -15.89 -10.95 26.15
N ALA A 344 -16.83 -11.31 25.27
CA ALA A 344 -18.07 -11.92 25.75
C ALA A 344 -17.74 -13.24 26.46
N PRO A 345 -18.50 -13.58 27.52
CA PRO A 345 -18.21 -14.78 28.30
C PRO A 345 -18.17 -16.07 27.51
N ILE A 346 -18.78 -16.09 26.33
CA ILE A 346 -18.81 -17.28 25.49
C ILE A 346 -17.52 -17.40 24.65
N GLN A 347 -16.68 -16.36 24.66
CA GLN A 347 -15.45 -16.35 23.88
C GLN A 347 -14.26 -16.42 24.80
N PRO A 348 -13.11 -16.93 24.31
CA PRO A 348 -11.91 -16.95 25.13
C PRO A 348 -11.53 -15.54 25.58
N SER A 349 -11.04 -15.43 26.77
CA SER A 349 -10.47 -14.18 27.27
C SER A 349 -9.11 -13.95 26.56
N ILE A 350 -8.52 -12.76 26.81
CA ILE A 350 -7.20 -12.46 26.25
C ILE A 350 -6.18 -13.50 26.70
N THR A 351 -6.30 -13.99 27.95
CA THR A 351 -5.39 -15.01 28.48
C THR A 351 -5.56 -16.34 27.75
N GLU A 352 -6.78 -16.66 27.39
CA GLU A 352 -7.09 -17.95 26.77
C GLU A 352 -6.98 -17.93 25.26
N LEU A 353 -6.88 -16.74 24.67
CA LEU A 353 -6.85 -16.62 23.22
C LEU A 353 -5.60 -17.30 22.66
N GLY A 354 -5.82 -18.33 21.88
CA GLY A 354 -4.73 -19.14 21.35
C GLY A 354 -3.96 -18.43 20.23
N TRP A 355 -2.77 -18.94 19.97
CA TRP A 355 -1.93 -18.45 18.89
C TRP A 355 -2.65 -18.66 17.55
N PHE A 356 -2.68 -17.61 16.72
CA PHE A 356 -3.39 -17.59 15.43
C PHE A 356 -4.89 -17.81 15.65
N ARG A 357 -5.43 -17.15 16.68
CA ARG A 357 -6.86 -17.06 16.93
C ARG A 357 -7.23 -15.59 17.07
N PHE A 358 -8.51 -15.29 16.88
CA PHE A 358 -8.99 -13.93 17.06
C PHE A 358 -10.38 -13.95 17.70
N ASN A 359 -10.72 -12.86 18.34
CA ASN A 359 -12.02 -12.62 18.95
C ASN A 359 -12.59 -11.31 18.47
N ILE A 360 -13.92 -11.22 18.49
CA ILE A 360 -14.62 -9.95 18.41
C ILE A 360 -14.76 -9.48 19.85
N ALA A 361 -14.18 -8.33 20.13
CA ALA A 361 -14.03 -7.85 21.50
C ALA A 361 -14.50 -6.40 21.59
N ARG A 362 -14.41 -5.83 22.78
CA ARG A 362 -14.76 -4.42 23.00
C ARG A 362 -13.78 -3.82 23.98
N ILE A 363 -13.76 -2.49 24.00
CA ILE A 363 -12.94 -1.77 24.96
C ILE A 363 -13.72 -1.69 26.26
N GLU A 364 -13.12 -2.19 27.32
CA GLU A 364 -13.52 -2.10 28.71
C GLU A 364 -14.79 -2.88 29.07
N HIS A 365 -15.88 -2.76 28.35
CA HIS A 365 -17.12 -3.43 28.77
C HIS A 365 -18.01 -3.74 27.57
N GLU A 366 -19.11 -4.41 27.84
CA GLU A 366 -19.92 -5.02 26.78
C GLU A 366 -20.52 -4.01 25.81
N THR A 367 -20.64 -2.77 26.20
CA THR A 367 -21.16 -1.73 25.31
C THR A 367 -20.06 -0.80 24.83
N GLY A 368 -18.79 -1.14 25.10
CA GLY A 368 -17.65 -0.34 24.69
C GLY A 368 -17.39 -0.43 23.20
N THR A 369 -16.39 0.29 22.75
CA THR A 369 -16.05 0.39 21.34
C THR A 369 -15.67 -0.99 20.79
N PRO A 370 -16.29 -1.39 19.68
CA PRO A 370 -16.02 -2.73 19.12
C PRO A 370 -14.67 -2.80 18.44
N ILE A 371 -13.97 -3.89 18.69
CA ILE A 371 -12.67 -4.15 18.08
C ILE A 371 -12.60 -5.64 17.74
N VAL A 372 -11.68 -6.00 16.85
CA VAL A 372 -11.30 -7.38 16.68
C VAL A 372 -9.89 -7.49 17.23
N ILE A 373 -9.63 -8.54 17.99
CA ILE A 373 -8.30 -8.75 18.52
C ILE A 373 -7.80 -10.13 18.08
N SER A 374 -6.61 -10.17 17.52
CA SER A 374 -6.02 -11.42 17.08
C SER A 374 -4.69 -11.64 17.77
N ARG A 375 -4.39 -12.91 18.07
CA ARG A 375 -3.09 -13.26 18.65
C ARG A 375 -2.15 -13.60 17.50
N THR A 376 -1.70 -12.54 16.84
CA THR A 376 -0.82 -12.57 15.67
C THR A 376 0.21 -11.46 15.83
N GLY A 377 1.23 -11.44 14.96
CA GLY A 377 2.22 -10.39 14.99
C GLY A 377 3.37 -10.68 14.05
N TYR A 378 4.26 -9.70 13.92
CA TYR A 378 5.35 -9.73 12.94
C TYR A 378 6.70 -9.47 13.62
N THR A 379 6.85 -9.88 14.88
CA THR A 379 8.04 -9.56 15.67
C THR A 379 8.79 -10.77 16.22
N GLY A 380 8.14 -11.93 16.22
CA GLY A 380 8.70 -13.11 16.85
C GLY A 380 8.48 -13.14 18.37
N GLU A 381 7.73 -12.20 18.92
CA GLU A 381 7.41 -12.16 20.34
C GLU A 381 5.94 -12.49 20.56
N LEU A 382 5.58 -12.74 21.82
CA LEU A 382 4.18 -12.78 22.20
C LEU A 382 3.53 -11.47 21.78
N GLY A 383 2.38 -11.54 21.12
CA GLY A 383 1.78 -10.30 20.68
C GLY A 383 0.39 -10.46 20.16
N TYR A 384 -0.25 -9.33 19.99
CA TYR A 384 -1.64 -9.24 19.56
C TYR A 384 -1.77 -8.06 18.59
N GLU A 385 -2.80 -8.11 17.75
CA GLU A 385 -3.12 -7.00 16.87
C GLU A 385 -4.56 -6.60 17.13
N ILE A 386 -4.79 -5.31 17.30
CA ILE A 386 -6.11 -4.74 17.56
C ILE A 386 -6.55 -4.08 16.26
N TRP A 387 -7.70 -4.50 15.78
CA TRP A 387 -8.29 -4.02 14.52
C TRP A 387 -9.51 -3.18 14.87
N CYS A 388 -9.55 -1.94 14.41
CA CYS A 388 -10.63 -1.02 14.74
C CYS A 388 -10.96 -0.15 13.53
N HIS A 389 -12.09 0.53 13.62
CA HIS A 389 -12.41 1.56 12.63
C HIS A 389 -11.48 2.76 12.87
N PRO A 390 -11.00 3.43 11.80
CA PRO A 390 -10.07 4.56 11.99
C PRO A 390 -10.60 5.65 12.92
N LYS A 391 -11.91 5.85 13.00
CA LYS A 391 -12.44 6.88 13.88
C LYS A 391 -12.26 6.54 15.36
N ASP A 392 -12.00 5.27 15.64
CA ASP A 392 -11.84 4.81 17.03
C ASP A 392 -10.37 4.62 17.38
N ALA A 393 -9.46 4.92 16.44
CA ALA A 393 -8.05 4.64 16.61
C ALA A 393 -7.42 5.40 17.76
N ASN A 394 -7.84 6.64 17.97
CA ASN A 394 -7.28 7.43 19.08
C ASN A 394 -7.66 6.83 20.42
N GLU A 395 -8.89 6.36 20.53
CA GLU A 395 -9.32 5.71 21.78
C GLU A 395 -8.52 4.43 22.01
N VAL A 396 -8.34 3.62 20.95
CA VAL A 396 -7.56 2.39 21.07
C VAL A 396 -6.13 2.70 21.49
N TRP A 397 -5.53 3.72 20.87
CA TRP A 397 -4.17 4.14 21.21
C TRP A 397 -4.07 4.53 22.68
N ASP A 398 -4.99 5.40 23.13
CA ASP A 398 -4.94 5.90 24.50
C ASP A 398 -5.08 4.78 25.51
N LYS A 399 -5.98 3.80 25.25
CA LYS A 399 -6.13 2.68 26.16
C LYS A 399 -4.89 1.79 26.18
N VAL A 400 -4.28 1.55 25.03
CA VAL A 400 -3.05 0.78 24.96
C VAL A 400 -1.95 1.50 25.75
N TRP A 401 -1.86 2.81 25.56
CA TRP A 401 -0.81 3.60 26.22
C TRP A 401 -1.02 3.66 27.73
N GLU A 402 -2.26 3.94 28.13
CA GLU A 402 -2.57 4.01 29.56
C GLU A 402 -2.28 2.68 30.24
N ALA A 403 -2.75 1.57 29.65
CA ALA A 403 -2.55 0.26 30.23
C ALA A 403 -1.08 -0.17 30.19
N GLY A 404 -0.33 0.32 29.21
CA GLY A 404 1.06 -0.07 29.03
C GLY A 404 2.04 0.77 29.81
N LYS A 405 1.58 1.84 30.46
CA LYS A 405 2.47 2.78 31.13
C LYS A 405 3.37 2.11 32.17
N GLU A 406 2.79 1.27 32.98
CA GLU A 406 3.59 0.62 34.02
C GLU A 406 4.56 -0.42 33.46
N PHE A 407 4.38 -0.80 32.20
CA PHE A 407 5.27 -1.75 31.53
C PHE A 407 6.24 -1.03 30.59
N ASN A 408 6.30 0.29 30.66
CA ASN A 408 7.19 1.10 29.83
C ASN A 408 6.98 0.79 28.35
N ILE A 409 5.71 0.76 27.91
CA ILE A 409 5.40 0.52 26.53
C ILE A 409 6.05 1.59 25.65
N THR A 410 6.58 1.20 24.52
CA THR A 410 7.35 2.09 23.66
C THR A 410 6.76 2.03 22.25
N PRO A 411 6.64 3.15 21.54
CA PRO A 411 6.20 3.08 20.15
C PRO A 411 7.33 2.48 19.31
N LEU A 412 6.96 1.79 18.24
CA LEU A 412 7.99 1.14 17.41
C LEU A 412 7.74 1.47 15.96
N GLY A 413 8.77 2.00 15.30
CA GLY A 413 8.72 2.38 13.90
C GLY A 413 9.22 1.28 12.98
N LEU A 414 9.18 1.59 11.68
CA LEU A 414 9.49 0.58 10.65
C LEU A 414 10.92 0.08 10.73
N GLU A 415 11.89 0.95 11.11
CA GLU A 415 13.27 0.50 11.21
C GLU A 415 13.44 -0.61 12.24
N ALA A 416 12.88 -0.40 13.42
CA ALA A 416 13.00 -1.41 14.47
C ALA A 416 12.14 -2.64 14.15
N LEU A 417 11.02 -2.44 13.46
CA LEU A 417 10.19 -3.57 13.03
C LEU A 417 10.96 -4.46 12.06
N ASP A 418 11.71 -3.85 11.15
CA ASP A 418 12.52 -4.62 10.21
C ASP A 418 13.57 -5.44 10.95
N MET A 419 14.17 -4.86 11.97
CA MET A 419 15.18 -5.61 12.75
C MET A 419 14.58 -6.83 13.43
N VAL A 420 13.43 -6.66 14.10
CA VAL A 420 12.86 -7.77 14.85
C VAL A 420 12.32 -8.87 13.93
N ARG A 421 11.80 -8.50 12.73
CA ARG A 421 11.28 -9.53 11.83
C ARG A 421 12.42 -10.33 11.18
N ILE A 422 13.58 -9.69 10.91
CA ILE A 422 14.73 -10.40 10.34
C ILE A 422 15.22 -11.45 11.34
N GLU A 423 15.37 -11.08 12.60
CA GLU A 423 15.76 -12.04 13.62
C GLU A 423 14.77 -13.19 13.73
N ALA A 424 13.49 -12.90 13.59
CA ALA A 424 12.44 -13.91 13.69
C ALA A 424 12.29 -14.71 12.39
N GLY A 425 13.07 -14.40 11.37
CA GLY A 425 13.03 -15.11 10.09
C GLY A 425 11.72 -14.93 9.35
N LEU A 426 11.08 -13.77 9.50
CA LEU A 426 9.82 -13.48 8.83
C LEU A 426 10.11 -12.76 7.51
N ILE A 427 9.46 -13.23 6.46
CA ILE A 427 9.77 -12.76 5.11
C ILE A 427 8.98 -11.49 4.78
N PHE A 428 9.50 -10.75 3.79
CA PHE A 428 8.94 -9.49 3.37
C PHE A 428 8.97 -9.44 1.85
N TYR A 429 7.83 -9.06 1.25
CA TYR A 429 7.71 -8.98 -0.21
C TYR A 429 8.69 -7.93 -0.75
N GLY A 430 9.36 -8.28 -1.83
CA GLY A 430 10.38 -7.42 -2.44
C GLY A 430 11.76 -7.65 -1.85
N TYR A 431 11.86 -8.40 -0.76
CA TYR A 431 13.15 -8.75 -0.14
C TYR A 431 13.36 -10.25 -0.21
N GLU A 432 12.65 -11.03 0.60
CA GLU A 432 12.83 -12.48 0.63
C GLU A 432 12.12 -13.16 -0.52
N PHE A 433 11.09 -12.55 -1.07
CA PHE A 433 10.39 -13.15 -2.20
C PHE A 433 9.78 -12.07 -3.09
N ASP A 434 9.47 -12.48 -4.32
CA ASP A 434 8.87 -11.66 -5.35
C ASP A 434 8.01 -12.59 -6.22
N ASP A 435 7.51 -12.09 -7.35
CA ASP A 435 6.65 -12.87 -8.23
C ASP A 435 7.41 -13.93 -9.04
N GLN A 436 8.71 -14.10 -8.78
CA GLN A 436 9.52 -15.16 -9.39
C GLN A 436 9.89 -16.22 -8.38
N THR A 437 9.45 -16.10 -7.14
CA THR A 437 9.87 -16.95 -6.03
C THR A 437 8.69 -17.83 -5.59
N ASP A 438 8.94 -19.11 -5.38
CA ASP A 438 7.89 -19.99 -4.86
C ASP A 438 7.99 -20.12 -3.35
N PRO A 439 6.92 -20.63 -2.69
CA PRO A 439 6.90 -20.72 -1.23
C PRO A 439 8.00 -21.60 -0.63
N PHE A 440 8.54 -22.56 -1.39
CA PHE A 440 9.59 -23.41 -0.85
C PHE A 440 10.91 -22.66 -0.85
N GLU A 441 11.18 -21.90 -1.93
CA GLU A 441 12.35 -21.03 -1.98
C GLU A 441 12.28 -19.95 -0.90
N ALA A 442 11.10 -19.41 -0.67
CA ALA A 442 10.90 -18.34 0.31
C ALA A 442 10.93 -18.85 1.75
N GLY A 443 11.06 -20.16 1.95
CA GLY A 443 11.15 -20.72 3.31
C GLY A 443 9.81 -20.94 3.97
N ILE A 444 8.69 -20.70 3.28
CA ILE A 444 7.36 -20.89 3.85
C ILE A 444 6.65 -22.10 3.26
N GLY A 445 7.41 -23.08 2.79
CA GLY A 445 6.84 -24.30 2.22
C GLY A 445 5.88 -25.04 3.16
N PHE A 446 5.93 -24.75 4.47
CA PHE A 446 5.00 -25.33 5.42
C PHE A 446 3.57 -24.82 5.18
N THR A 447 3.39 -23.78 4.40
CA THR A 447 2.05 -23.28 4.03
C THR A 447 1.45 -24.06 2.88
N VAL A 448 2.20 -24.99 2.26
CA VAL A 448 1.77 -25.69 1.06
C VAL A 448 1.60 -27.19 1.38
N PRO A 449 0.45 -27.59 1.95
CA PRO A 449 0.24 -28.95 2.42
C PRO A 449 -0.19 -29.89 1.27
N LEU A 450 0.69 -30.11 0.31
CA LEU A 450 0.39 -30.89 -0.90
C LEU A 450 -0.18 -32.28 -0.64
N LYS A 451 0.20 -32.87 0.53
CA LYS A 451 -0.26 -34.23 0.82
C LYS A 451 -1.64 -34.27 1.47
N THR A 452 -2.05 -33.18 2.12
CA THR A 452 -3.28 -33.21 2.92
C THR A 452 -4.35 -32.27 2.43
N LYS A 453 -4.07 -31.48 1.41
CA LYS A 453 -5.06 -30.66 0.72
C LYS A 453 -5.34 -31.33 -0.61
N GLU A 454 -6.40 -32.15 -0.62
CA GLU A 454 -6.75 -32.88 -1.83
C GLU A 454 -7.35 -31.99 -2.90
N ASP A 455 -8.08 -30.95 -2.46
CA ASP A 455 -8.70 -30.03 -3.39
C ASP A 455 -7.64 -29.39 -4.27
N ASP A 456 -8.06 -29.08 -5.46
CA ASP A 456 -7.22 -28.35 -6.39
C ASP A 456 -7.10 -26.89 -5.96
N PHE A 457 -5.97 -26.26 -6.32
CA PHE A 457 -5.77 -24.85 -6.06
C PHE A 457 -4.74 -24.30 -7.05
N ILE A 458 -4.75 -22.99 -7.24
CA ILE A 458 -3.93 -22.35 -8.24
C ILE A 458 -2.45 -22.64 -7.98
N GLY A 459 -1.76 -23.10 -9.02
CA GLY A 459 -0.33 -23.40 -8.94
C GLY A 459 0.01 -24.76 -8.37
N LYS A 460 -0.99 -25.61 -8.02
CA LYS A 460 -0.73 -26.87 -7.31
C LYS A 460 0.21 -27.78 -8.08
N GLU A 461 -0.04 -27.96 -9.39
CA GLU A 461 0.78 -28.88 -10.18
C GLU A 461 2.23 -28.40 -10.26
N GLU A 462 2.40 -27.10 -10.49
CA GLU A 462 3.75 -26.55 -10.55
C GLU A 462 4.46 -26.64 -9.21
N LEU A 463 3.72 -26.39 -8.14
CA LEU A 463 4.30 -26.48 -6.79
C LEU A 463 4.75 -27.90 -6.46
N ILE A 464 4.05 -28.92 -7.00
CA ILE A 464 4.52 -30.31 -6.85
C ILE A 464 5.87 -30.48 -7.54
N LYS A 465 6.01 -29.93 -8.76
CA LYS A 465 7.26 -30.06 -9.53
C LYS A 465 8.37 -29.31 -8.83
N ARG A 466 8.10 -28.08 -8.39
CA ARG A 466 9.11 -27.25 -7.72
C ARG A 466 9.57 -27.87 -6.42
N LYS A 467 8.63 -28.46 -5.67
CA LYS A 467 8.99 -29.14 -4.44
C LYS A 467 9.87 -30.35 -4.69
N ALA A 468 9.64 -31.05 -5.80
CA ALA A 468 10.42 -32.23 -6.12
C ALA A 468 11.82 -31.86 -6.62
N ASN A 469 11.99 -30.65 -7.16
CA ASN A 469 13.28 -30.25 -7.74
C ASN A 469 13.61 -28.82 -7.35
N PRO A 470 13.89 -28.56 -6.08
CA PRO A 470 14.16 -27.21 -5.62
C PRO A 470 15.49 -26.71 -6.15
N GLN A 471 15.52 -25.46 -6.56
CA GLN A 471 16.73 -24.85 -7.14
C GLN A 471 17.39 -23.90 -6.14
N LYS A 472 16.62 -23.20 -5.34
CA LYS A 472 17.12 -22.21 -4.41
C LYS A 472 16.43 -22.40 -3.07
N LYS A 473 16.99 -21.75 -2.06
CA LYS A 473 16.46 -21.85 -0.71
C LYS A 473 16.85 -20.61 0.07
N LEU A 474 15.94 -20.12 0.86
CA LEU A 474 16.22 -19.07 1.83
C LEU A 474 16.98 -19.69 3.00
N VAL A 475 18.11 -19.09 3.37
CA VAL A 475 18.93 -19.55 4.50
C VAL A 475 19.33 -18.37 5.35
N GLY A 476 19.77 -18.66 6.58
CA GLY A 476 20.35 -17.66 7.45
C GLY A 476 21.87 -17.66 7.28
N LEU A 477 22.46 -16.49 7.41
CA LEU A 477 23.92 -16.35 7.41
C LEU A 477 24.33 -15.60 8.67
N GLU A 478 25.46 -16.03 9.22
CA GLU A 478 26.12 -15.31 10.30
C GLU A 478 27.45 -14.80 9.74
N LEU A 479 27.66 -13.50 9.84
CA LEU A 479 28.80 -12.84 9.19
C LEU A 479 29.96 -12.68 10.15
N VAL A 480 31.16 -12.68 9.60
CA VAL A 480 32.38 -12.44 10.37
C VAL A 480 32.64 -10.94 10.38
N GLY A 481 32.96 -10.41 11.57
CA GLY A 481 33.32 -9.00 11.71
C GLY A 481 32.12 -8.12 11.96
N HIS A 482 32.35 -6.81 11.78
CA HIS A 482 31.38 -5.82 12.23
C HIS A 482 30.60 -5.17 11.10
N GLU A 483 30.87 -5.53 9.88
CA GLU A 483 30.22 -4.90 8.76
C GLU A 483 29.01 -5.72 8.34
N PRO A 484 27.82 -5.12 8.28
CA PRO A 484 26.61 -5.85 7.91
C PRO A 484 26.51 -6.02 6.40
N ALA A 485 25.77 -7.03 6.00
CA ALA A 485 25.36 -7.19 4.61
C ALA A 485 24.08 -6.39 4.40
N ILE A 486 23.87 -5.98 3.16
CA ILE A 486 22.67 -5.26 2.79
C ILE A 486 21.98 -5.98 1.65
N HIS A 487 20.72 -5.60 1.42
CA HIS A 487 19.93 -6.16 0.34
C HIS A 487 20.68 -6.03 -0.99
N GLY A 488 20.75 -7.13 -1.73
CA GLY A 488 21.39 -7.15 -3.05
C GLY A 488 22.84 -7.58 -3.03
N ASP A 489 23.52 -7.57 -1.88
CA ASP A 489 24.90 -8.04 -1.82
C ASP A 489 24.98 -9.49 -2.31
N CYS A 490 26.02 -9.81 -3.08
CA CYS A 490 26.13 -11.11 -3.72
C CYS A 490 26.87 -12.11 -2.82
N VAL A 491 26.40 -13.35 -2.82
CA VAL A 491 27.02 -14.41 -2.00
C VAL A 491 27.78 -15.35 -2.93
N HIS A 492 28.99 -15.69 -2.54
CA HIS A 492 29.91 -16.45 -3.38
C HIS A 492 30.54 -17.64 -2.66
N VAL A 493 30.94 -18.62 -3.46
CA VAL A 493 31.92 -19.63 -3.07
C VAL A 493 32.99 -19.59 -4.14
N GLY A 494 34.18 -19.15 -3.75
CA GLY A 494 35.23 -18.89 -4.71
C GLY A 494 34.79 -17.79 -5.68
N ARG A 495 34.76 -18.10 -6.96
CA ARG A 495 34.38 -17.12 -7.98
C ARG A 495 32.90 -17.21 -8.33
N ALA A 496 32.24 -18.26 -7.92
CA ALA A 496 30.87 -18.49 -8.34
C ALA A 496 29.92 -17.71 -7.44
N GLN A 497 29.05 -16.91 -8.03
CA GLN A 497 27.96 -16.31 -7.28
C GLN A 497 26.90 -17.37 -7.09
N ILE A 498 26.54 -17.62 -5.85
CA ILE A 498 25.62 -18.69 -5.47
C ILE A 498 24.36 -18.18 -4.82
N GLY A 499 24.28 -16.89 -4.52
CA GLY A 499 23.10 -16.34 -3.86
C GLY A 499 23.14 -14.83 -3.79
N VAL A 500 22.10 -14.29 -3.15
CA VAL A 500 21.92 -12.85 -2.98
C VAL A 500 21.34 -12.61 -1.60
N ILE A 501 21.89 -11.63 -0.90
CA ILE A 501 21.38 -11.21 0.41
C ILE A 501 20.02 -10.56 0.20
N THR A 502 19.04 -11.02 0.95
CA THR A 502 17.71 -10.42 0.89
C THR A 502 17.52 -9.40 2.00
N SER A 503 18.03 -9.68 3.20
CA SER A 503 17.97 -8.78 4.34
C SER A 503 19.17 -9.00 5.22
N GLY A 504 19.66 -7.95 5.89
CA GLY A 504 20.80 -8.13 6.79
C GLY A 504 20.88 -7.01 7.78
N MET A 505 21.43 -7.32 8.98
CA MET A 505 21.52 -6.33 10.05
C MET A 505 22.52 -6.77 11.11
N LEU A 506 22.93 -5.82 11.94
CA LEU A 506 23.59 -6.15 13.17
C LEU A 506 22.52 -6.40 14.23
N SER A 507 22.43 -7.61 14.73
CA SER A 507 21.44 -7.96 15.75
C SER A 507 21.95 -7.50 17.12
N PRO A 508 21.24 -6.58 17.77
CA PRO A 508 21.66 -6.16 19.12
C PRO A 508 21.58 -7.29 20.13
N LYS A 509 20.59 -8.17 19.97
CA LYS A 509 20.41 -9.27 20.94
C LYS A 509 21.49 -10.33 20.81
N LEU A 510 21.92 -10.60 19.60
CA LEU A 510 22.93 -11.63 19.37
C LEU A 510 24.33 -11.06 19.35
N GLY A 511 24.48 -9.76 19.20
CA GLY A 511 25.78 -9.10 19.09
C GLY A 511 26.52 -9.52 17.83
N LYS A 512 25.79 -9.88 16.77
CA LYS A 512 26.38 -10.42 15.55
C LYS A 512 25.67 -9.87 14.34
N ASN A 513 26.40 -9.81 13.25
CA ASN A 513 25.79 -9.49 11.94
C ASN A 513 25.14 -10.75 11.40
N ILE A 514 23.87 -10.64 11.06
CA ILE A 514 23.10 -11.75 10.51
C ILE A 514 22.46 -11.29 9.21
N ALA A 515 22.13 -12.26 8.35
CA ALA A 515 21.48 -11.95 7.09
C ALA A 515 20.63 -13.13 6.62
N LEU A 516 19.59 -12.81 5.87
CA LEU A 516 18.82 -13.80 5.14
C LEU A 516 19.32 -13.76 3.70
N CYS A 517 19.42 -14.94 3.10
CA CYS A 517 20.00 -15.07 1.77
C CYS A 517 19.24 -16.10 0.96
N ARG A 518 18.86 -15.75 -0.25
CA ARG A 518 18.26 -16.71 -1.19
C ARG A 518 19.39 -17.27 -2.04
N MET A 519 19.73 -18.53 -1.83
CA MET A 519 20.90 -19.11 -2.48
C MET A 519 20.60 -20.45 -3.13
N ASN A 520 21.50 -20.84 -4.00
CA ASN A 520 21.47 -22.13 -4.69
C ASN A 520 21.48 -23.26 -3.65
N ILE A 521 20.57 -24.21 -3.81
CA ILE A 521 20.34 -25.24 -2.81
C ILE A 521 21.57 -26.10 -2.55
N LYS A 522 22.47 -26.19 -3.53
CA LYS A 522 23.70 -27.00 -3.36
C LYS A 522 24.59 -26.49 -2.25
N TYR A 523 24.46 -25.22 -1.91
CA TYR A 523 25.33 -24.60 -0.90
C TYR A 523 24.55 -24.22 0.36
N SER A 524 23.32 -24.71 0.50
CA SER A 524 22.46 -24.28 1.60
C SER A 524 22.60 -25.14 2.85
N GLU A 525 23.59 -26.01 2.90
CA GLU A 525 23.79 -26.89 4.03
C GLU A 525 24.36 -26.11 5.20
N LEU A 526 23.88 -26.41 6.42
CA LEU A 526 24.31 -25.69 7.61
C LEU A 526 25.81 -25.87 7.81
N GLY A 527 26.48 -24.78 8.16
CA GLY A 527 27.92 -24.80 8.39
C GLY A 527 28.73 -24.48 7.14
N THR A 528 28.11 -24.34 5.98
CA THR A 528 28.84 -24.01 4.76
C THR A 528 29.43 -22.61 4.88
N ASP A 529 30.72 -22.49 4.54
CA ASP A 529 31.40 -21.19 4.52
C ASP A 529 31.17 -20.52 3.19
N VAL A 530 30.84 -19.25 3.23
CA VAL A 530 30.57 -18.45 2.03
C VAL A 530 31.19 -17.07 2.19
N GLU A 531 31.23 -16.29 1.12
CA GLU A 531 31.73 -14.93 1.16
C GLU A 531 30.70 -13.99 0.56
N ILE A 532 30.53 -12.85 1.19
CA ILE A 532 29.57 -11.83 0.73
C ILE A 532 30.36 -10.75 0.02
N GLY A 533 30.08 -10.55 -1.26
CA GLY A 533 30.68 -9.48 -2.05
C GLY A 533 29.81 -8.25 -1.96
N LYS A 534 30.36 -7.19 -1.41
CA LYS A 534 29.64 -5.95 -1.20
C LYS A 534 29.44 -5.23 -2.52
N LEU A 535 28.28 -4.60 -2.64
CA LEU A 535 27.96 -3.78 -3.80
C LEU A 535 28.30 -2.31 -3.56
N ASP A 536 29.39 -2.06 -2.84
CA ASP A 536 29.78 -0.71 -2.45
C ASP A 536 30.85 -0.13 -3.37
N GLY A 537 31.12 -0.79 -4.48
CA GLY A 537 32.15 -0.33 -5.44
C GLY A 537 33.54 -0.79 -5.10
N HIS A 538 33.75 -1.46 -3.96
CA HIS A 538 35.02 -2.02 -3.58
C HIS A 538 34.95 -3.54 -3.74
N GLN A 539 36.07 -4.15 -4.08
CA GLN A 539 36.05 -5.62 -4.26
C GLN A 539 36.26 -6.29 -2.91
N LYS A 540 35.38 -5.98 -2.00
CA LYS A 540 35.49 -6.45 -0.62
C LYS A 540 34.65 -7.71 -0.42
N ARG A 541 35.20 -8.65 0.30
CA ARG A 541 34.54 -9.90 0.65
C ARG A 541 34.47 -10.03 2.16
N ILE A 542 33.30 -10.38 2.65
CA ILE A 542 33.07 -10.61 4.08
C ILE A 542 32.77 -12.10 4.23
N GLY A 543 33.51 -12.77 5.10
CA GLY A 543 33.25 -14.19 5.37
C GLY A 543 31.92 -14.36 6.09
N ALA A 544 31.23 -15.45 5.79
CA ALA A 544 29.99 -15.76 6.47
C ALA A 544 29.78 -17.26 6.48
N LYS A 545 28.89 -17.71 7.35
CA LYS A 545 28.59 -19.13 7.49
C LYS A 545 27.09 -19.34 7.45
N VAL A 546 26.66 -20.37 6.75
CA VAL A 546 25.24 -20.74 6.69
C VAL A 546 24.81 -21.26 8.04
N VAL A 547 23.76 -20.66 8.60
CA VAL A 547 23.23 -21.05 9.92
C VAL A 547 21.73 -21.25 9.81
N SER A 548 21.17 -21.87 10.84
CA SER A 548 19.72 -22.04 10.90
C SER A 548 19.05 -20.72 11.28
N PHE A 549 17.80 -20.56 10.87
CA PHE A 549 16.96 -19.43 11.30
C PHE A 549 15.55 -19.97 11.56
N PRO A 550 14.74 -19.31 12.37
CA PRO A 550 14.92 -17.97 12.96
C PRO A 550 16.18 -17.87 13.80
N PHE A 551 16.83 -16.72 13.75
CA PHE A 551 18.03 -16.48 14.54
C PHE A 551 17.69 -16.33 16.02
N TYR A 552 16.50 -15.77 16.28
CA TYR A 552 16.01 -15.51 17.62
C TYR A 552 14.81 -16.42 17.86
N ASP A 553 14.82 -17.12 18.99
CA ASP A 553 13.79 -18.06 19.42
C ASP A 553 13.46 -19.08 18.32
N PRO A 554 14.42 -19.91 17.92
CA PRO A 554 14.19 -20.87 16.82
C PRO A 554 13.05 -21.83 17.08
N THR A 555 12.69 -22.06 18.32
CA THR A 555 11.59 -22.96 18.67
C THR A 555 10.24 -22.25 18.65
N LYS A 556 10.24 -20.93 18.47
CA LYS A 556 9.04 -20.11 18.51
C LYS A 556 8.28 -20.27 19.81
N SER A 557 9.03 -20.37 20.91
CA SER A 557 8.43 -20.54 22.23
C SER A 557 7.76 -19.25 22.70
N LYS A 558 8.33 -18.11 22.30
CA LYS A 558 7.83 -16.82 22.78
C LYS A 558 6.47 -16.47 22.17
N VAL A 559 6.31 -16.66 20.88
CA VAL A 559 5.01 -16.36 20.26
C VAL A 559 3.92 -17.31 20.77
N ARG A 560 4.31 -18.44 21.34
CA ARG A 560 3.35 -19.42 21.84
C ARG A 560 3.12 -19.33 23.34
N ALA A 561 3.86 -18.49 24.04
CA ALA A 561 3.81 -18.36 25.49
C ALA A 561 2.44 -18.00 26.05
#